data_b5b9cc555e1d2746fcb55c804757f1e2
#
_entry.id   b5b9cc555e1d2746fcb55c804757f1e2
#
_cell.length_a   1.000
_cell.length_b   1.000
_cell.length_c   1.000
_cell.angle_alpha   90.00
_cell.angle_beta   90.00
_cell.angle_gamma   90.00
#
_symmetry.space_group_name_H-M   'P 1'
#
loop_
_entity.id
_entity.type
_entity.pdbx_description
1 polymer ?
#
loop_
_entity_poly.entity_id
_entity_poly.type
_entity_poly.pdbx_seq_one_letter_code
_entity_poly.pdbx_strand_id
1 'polypeptide(L)'
;HIVSDGWSMNVLIDEFIRCYDAFDVGQQPQLAALPIQYSDYALWQRRWLEAGEQARQLEYWQARLGDEHPVLELPTDRPRPAMPSYQGTRHNFAIDPVLAAQLRTCAQQHNVTLFMLLLGAFNVLLHRYTGQGDIRVGVPIANRNRSEVEGLIGFFVNTQVLRTELTGQTRVGELLQSIREHALGAQAHQEL
;
A
#
# COMPACT_ATOMS: atom_id res chain seq x y z
N HIS A 1 -13.82 4.87 6.84
CA HIS A 1 -12.58 4.37 7.47
C HIS A 1 -12.54 4.42 9.01
N ILE A 2 -13.62 4.78 9.71
CA ILE A 2 -13.60 4.72 11.19
C ILE A 2 -13.74 3.29 11.73
N VAL A 3 -14.44 2.41 10.99
CA VAL A 3 -14.75 1.03 11.40
C VAL A 3 -14.51 0.00 10.30
N SER A 4 -14.02 0.41 9.13
CA SER A 4 -13.81 -0.49 7.99
C SER A 4 -12.77 0.04 7.02
N ASP A 5 -12.26 -0.87 6.19
CA ASP A 5 -11.37 -0.59 5.07
C ASP A 5 -11.88 -1.28 3.78
N GLY A 6 -11.13 -1.18 2.70
CA GLY A 6 -11.54 -1.77 1.42
C GLY A 6 -11.65 -3.30 1.47
N TRP A 7 -10.81 -3.99 2.25
CA TRP A 7 -10.90 -5.43 2.45
C TRP A 7 -12.17 -5.81 3.23
N SER A 8 -12.44 -5.09 4.32
CA SER A 8 -13.65 -5.28 5.14
C SER A 8 -14.94 -5.14 4.34
N MET A 9 -14.96 -4.24 3.34
CA MET A 9 -16.12 -4.08 2.46
C MET A 9 -16.38 -5.33 1.62
N ASN A 10 -15.34 -6.02 1.16
CA ASN A 10 -15.51 -7.28 0.45
C ASN A 10 -16.05 -8.39 1.36
N VAL A 11 -15.55 -8.48 2.60
CA VAL A 11 -16.07 -9.41 3.62
C VAL A 11 -17.55 -9.12 3.88
N LEU A 12 -17.91 -7.85 4.10
CA LEU A 12 -19.29 -7.44 4.37
C LEU A 12 -20.24 -7.79 3.20
N ILE A 13 -19.81 -7.54 1.97
CA ILE A 13 -20.61 -7.83 0.77
C ILE A 13 -20.79 -9.35 0.61
N ASP A 14 -19.74 -10.13 0.78
CA ASP A 14 -19.79 -11.59 0.67
C ASP A 14 -20.73 -12.19 1.73
N GLU A 15 -20.62 -11.78 2.98
CA GLU A 15 -21.51 -12.21 4.06
C GLU A 15 -22.94 -11.77 3.82
N PHE A 16 -23.16 -10.54 3.33
CA PHE A 16 -24.49 -10.06 2.97
C PHE A 16 -25.14 -10.93 1.90
N ILE A 17 -24.39 -11.25 0.82
CA ILE A 17 -24.89 -12.11 -0.27
C ILE A 17 -25.26 -13.49 0.28
N ARG A 18 -24.39 -14.13 1.07
CA ARG A 18 -24.65 -15.42 1.69
C ARG A 18 -25.88 -15.42 2.59
N CYS A 19 -26.05 -14.36 3.37
CA CYS A 19 -27.25 -14.20 4.20
C CYS A 19 -28.51 -14.04 3.35
N TYR A 20 -28.43 -13.20 2.33
CA TYR A 20 -29.56 -12.96 1.41
C TYR A 20 -30.01 -14.26 0.72
N ASP A 21 -29.06 -15.00 0.11
CA ASP A 21 -29.34 -16.24 -0.59
C ASP A 21 -29.93 -17.31 0.34
N ALA A 22 -29.45 -17.41 1.58
CA ALA A 22 -29.98 -18.35 2.56
C ALA A 22 -31.42 -18.02 2.94
N PHE A 23 -31.72 -16.74 3.22
CA PHE A 23 -33.07 -16.30 3.58
C PHE A 23 -34.05 -16.38 2.43
N ASP A 24 -33.61 -16.16 1.19
CA ASP A 24 -34.44 -16.26 -0.02
C ASP A 24 -34.98 -17.69 -0.19
N VAL A 25 -34.22 -18.69 0.21
CA VAL A 25 -34.66 -20.11 0.19
C VAL A 25 -35.19 -20.62 1.55
N GLY A 26 -35.44 -19.71 2.50
CA GLY A 26 -36.03 -20.05 3.82
C GLY A 26 -35.06 -20.76 4.76
N GLN A 27 -33.74 -20.65 4.53
CA GLN A 27 -32.70 -21.26 5.36
C GLN A 27 -32.04 -20.22 6.27
N GLN A 28 -31.41 -20.69 7.36
CA GLN A 28 -30.57 -19.85 8.21
C GLN A 28 -29.17 -19.76 7.59
N PRO A 29 -28.59 -18.53 7.49
CA PRO A 29 -27.24 -18.37 6.96
C PRO A 29 -26.22 -19.04 7.87
N GLN A 30 -25.23 -19.71 7.28
CA GLN A 30 -24.11 -20.29 7.97
C GLN A 30 -22.85 -19.46 7.67
N LEU A 31 -22.52 -18.52 8.56
CA LEU A 31 -21.28 -17.78 8.51
C LEU A 31 -20.23 -18.48 9.39
N ALA A 32 -18.97 -18.42 8.98
CA ALA A 32 -17.87 -18.94 9.79
C ALA A 32 -17.74 -18.15 11.08
N ALA A 33 -17.54 -18.85 12.19
CA ALA A 33 -17.24 -18.18 13.47
C ALA A 33 -15.88 -17.46 13.37
N LEU A 34 -15.85 -16.23 13.87
CA LEU A 34 -14.61 -15.48 13.94
C LEU A 34 -13.75 -16.01 15.10
N PRO A 35 -12.45 -16.32 14.89
CA PRO A 35 -11.57 -16.81 15.95
C PRO A 35 -11.26 -15.73 16.99
N ILE A 36 -11.27 -14.47 16.59
CA ILE A 36 -11.03 -13.28 17.43
C ILE A 36 -11.94 -12.13 16.99
N GLN A 37 -12.01 -11.08 17.79
CA GLN A 37 -12.67 -9.83 17.45
C GLN A 37 -11.63 -8.74 17.18
N TYR A 38 -12.04 -7.63 16.55
CA TYR A 38 -11.14 -6.50 16.27
C TYR A 38 -10.50 -5.91 17.53
N SER A 39 -11.22 -5.91 18.65
CA SER A 39 -10.68 -5.48 19.96
C SER A 39 -9.52 -6.35 20.43
N ASP A 40 -9.57 -7.66 20.17
CA ASP A 40 -8.52 -8.59 20.56
C ASP A 40 -7.26 -8.34 19.74
N TYR A 41 -7.43 -8.10 18.43
CA TYR A 41 -6.34 -7.69 17.55
C TYR A 41 -5.71 -6.35 18.00
N ALA A 42 -6.51 -5.35 18.32
CA ALA A 42 -6.01 -4.03 18.73
C ALA A 42 -5.21 -4.14 20.06
N LEU A 43 -5.70 -4.94 21.01
CA LEU A 43 -5.01 -5.19 22.28
C LEU A 43 -3.70 -5.97 22.07
N TRP A 44 -3.74 -7.00 21.22
CA TRP A 44 -2.55 -7.78 20.86
C TRP A 44 -1.50 -6.89 20.18
N GLN A 45 -1.87 -6.11 19.16
CA GLN A 45 -0.96 -5.24 18.42
C GLN A 45 -0.26 -4.23 19.34
N ARG A 46 -1.01 -3.59 20.25
CA ARG A 46 -0.44 -2.65 21.22
C ARG A 46 0.61 -3.31 22.09
N ARG A 47 0.28 -4.45 22.68
CA ARG A 47 1.21 -5.20 23.57
C ARG A 47 2.44 -5.68 22.82
N TRP A 48 2.28 -6.13 21.61
CA TRP A 48 3.38 -6.59 20.76
C TRP A 48 4.32 -5.45 20.36
N LEU A 49 3.79 -4.28 19.99
CA LEU A 49 4.59 -3.09 19.74
C LEU A 49 5.36 -2.64 21.00
N GLU A 50 4.70 -2.58 22.15
CA GLU A 50 5.29 -2.21 23.44
C GLU A 50 6.37 -3.20 23.92
N ALA A 51 6.32 -4.45 23.47
CA ALA A 51 7.31 -5.49 23.81
C ALA A 51 8.66 -5.35 23.06
N GLY A 52 8.88 -4.24 22.35
CA GLY A 52 10.14 -3.90 21.67
C GLY A 52 10.04 -3.81 20.15
N GLU A 53 8.96 -4.29 19.56
CA GLU A 53 8.78 -4.26 18.10
C GLU A 53 8.69 -2.84 17.56
N GLN A 54 8.09 -1.91 18.30
CA GLN A 54 8.03 -0.50 17.94
C GLN A 54 9.44 0.09 17.75
N ALA A 55 10.36 -0.19 18.67
CA ALA A 55 11.73 0.32 18.59
C ALA A 55 12.45 -0.22 17.34
N ARG A 56 12.31 -1.53 17.05
CA ARG A 56 12.88 -2.17 15.86
C ARG A 56 12.35 -1.56 14.56
N GLN A 57 11.07 -1.31 14.48
CA GLN A 57 10.41 -0.71 13.32
C GLN A 57 10.86 0.74 13.13
N LEU A 58 10.89 1.52 14.22
CA LEU A 58 11.35 2.92 14.18
C LEU A 58 12.81 3.04 13.74
N GLU A 59 13.71 2.19 14.23
CA GLU A 59 15.11 2.17 13.83
C GLU A 59 15.25 1.99 12.30
N TYR A 60 14.52 1.02 11.74
CA TYR A 60 14.51 0.81 10.29
C TYR A 60 14.03 2.05 9.53
N TRP A 61 12.89 2.63 9.94
CA TRP A 61 12.32 3.75 9.24
C TRP A 61 13.14 5.02 9.38
N GLN A 62 13.74 5.28 10.54
CA GLN A 62 14.67 6.39 10.77
C GLN A 62 15.91 6.26 9.87
N ALA A 63 16.53 5.07 9.86
CA ALA A 63 17.67 4.80 8.99
C ALA A 63 17.31 4.95 7.50
N ARG A 64 16.09 4.55 7.12
CA ARG A 64 15.65 4.55 5.73
C ARG A 64 15.22 5.90 5.22
N LEU A 65 14.51 6.68 6.01
CA LEU A 65 13.97 7.99 5.62
C LEU A 65 14.92 9.15 5.93
N GLY A 66 15.80 8.98 6.91
CA GLY A 66 16.70 10.04 7.37
C GLY A 66 15.95 11.20 8.03
N ASP A 67 16.67 12.29 8.28
CA ASP A 67 16.14 13.48 8.97
C ASP A 67 15.54 14.52 8.00
N GLU A 68 15.90 14.46 6.72
CA GLU A 68 15.37 15.36 5.70
C GLU A 68 14.14 14.76 5.02
N HIS A 69 13.07 15.55 4.94
CA HIS A 69 11.81 15.15 4.35
C HIS A 69 11.40 16.09 3.21
N PRO A 70 12.03 15.98 2.03
CA PRO A 70 11.75 16.87 0.91
C PRO A 70 10.30 16.70 0.43
N VAL A 71 9.64 17.83 0.19
CA VAL A 71 8.32 17.83 -0.45
C VAL A 71 8.49 17.70 -1.97
N LEU A 72 7.69 16.83 -2.58
CA LEU A 72 7.68 16.68 -4.04
C LEU A 72 7.01 17.88 -4.69
N GLU A 73 7.77 18.62 -5.49
CA GLU A 73 7.33 19.85 -6.16
C GLU A 73 6.84 19.57 -7.58
N LEU A 74 5.63 19.02 -7.71
CA LEU A 74 5.01 18.85 -9.00
C LEU A 74 4.59 20.21 -9.59
N PRO A 75 4.80 20.42 -10.91
CA PRO A 75 4.31 21.62 -11.57
C PRO A 75 2.78 21.67 -11.48
N THR A 76 2.25 22.80 -11.04
CA THR A 76 0.82 23.03 -10.91
C THR A 76 0.39 24.24 -11.74
N ASP A 77 -0.80 24.18 -12.35
CA ASP A 77 -1.35 25.31 -13.13
C ASP A 77 -1.71 26.50 -12.23
N ARG A 78 -1.91 26.26 -10.95
CA ARG A 78 -2.26 27.27 -9.95
C ARG A 78 -1.49 27.03 -8.65
N PRO A 79 -1.14 28.09 -7.90
CA PRO A 79 -0.54 27.93 -6.57
C PRO A 79 -1.46 27.12 -5.65
N ARG A 80 -0.87 26.32 -4.77
CA ARG A 80 -1.65 25.58 -3.75
C ARG A 80 -2.32 26.59 -2.80
N PRO A 81 -3.63 26.49 -2.59
CA PRO A 81 -4.32 27.32 -1.64
C PRO A 81 -3.90 26.96 -0.21
N ALA A 82 -4.00 27.93 0.72
CA ALA A 82 -3.70 27.72 2.14
C ALA A 82 -4.61 26.66 2.78
N MET A 83 -5.86 26.55 2.30
CA MET A 83 -6.81 25.52 2.71
C MET A 83 -7.16 24.63 1.50
N PRO A 84 -6.98 23.30 1.61
CA PRO A 84 -7.36 22.37 0.54
C PRO A 84 -8.87 22.44 0.27
N SER A 85 -9.26 22.43 -1.01
CA SER A 85 -10.68 22.39 -1.40
C SER A 85 -11.31 21.01 -1.25
N TYR A 86 -10.50 19.96 -1.10
CA TYR A 86 -10.91 18.55 -1.17
C TYR A 86 -11.66 18.16 -2.45
N GLN A 87 -11.63 19.02 -3.47
CA GLN A 87 -12.17 18.72 -4.78
C GLN A 87 -11.11 18.02 -5.62
N GLY A 88 -11.48 16.89 -6.19
CA GLY A 88 -10.63 16.09 -7.05
C GLY A 88 -11.44 15.41 -8.15
N THR A 89 -10.75 14.90 -9.14
CA THR A 89 -11.37 14.08 -10.19
C THR A 89 -10.57 12.82 -10.41
N ARG A 90 -11.20 11.83 -11.05
CA ARG A 90 -10.57 10.57 -11.40
C ARG A 90 -10.37 10.52 -12.91
N HIS A 91 -9.13 10.31 -13.33
CA HIS A 91 -8.79 10.04 -14.72
C HIS A 91 -8.54 8.54 -14.89
N ASN A 92 -9.41 7.87 -15.65
CA ASN A 92 -9.27 6.45 -15.96
C ASN A 92 -8.52 6.29 -17.28
N PHE A 93 -7.55 5.38 -17.29
CA PHE A 93 -6.85 4.97 -18.50
C PHE A 93 -6.63 3.45 -18.48
N ALA A 94 -6.40 2.86 -19.62
CA ALA A 94 -6.09 1.44 -19.75
C ALA A 94 -4.72 1.27 -20.43
N ILE A 95 -3.98 0.28 -19.97
CA ILE A 95 -2.75 -0.16 -20.63
C ILE A 95 -3.14 -1.20 -21.68
N ASP A 96 -2.66 -1.01 -22.91
CA ASP A 96 -2.87 -1.97 -23.98
C ASP A 96 -2.44 -3.39 -23.58
N PRO A 97 -3.21 -4.45 -23.94
CA PRO A 97 -2.89 -5.82 -23.54
C PRO A 97 -1.50 -6.31 -24.00
N VAL A 98 -1.01 -5.87 -25.16
CA VAL A 98 0.31 -6.23 -25.67
C VAL A 98 1.39 -5.61 -24.78
N LEU A 99 1.27 -4.32 -24.48
CA LEU A 99 2.18 -3.63 -23.57
C LEU A 99 2.11 -4.23 -22.17
N ALA A 100 0.91 -4.58 -21.66
CA ALA A 100 0.74 -5.22 -20.37
C ALA A 100 1.47 -6.59 -20.30
N ALA A 101 1.43 -7.37 -21.36
CA ALA A 101 2.18 -8.64 -21.46
C ALA A 101 3.69 -8.40 -21.47
N GLN A 102 4.18 -7.41 -22.21
CA GLN A 102 5.60 -7.04 -22.26
C GLN A 102 6.10 -6.55 -20.89
N LEU A 103 5.31 -5.75 -20.17
CA LEU A 103 5.65 -5.28 -18.83
C LEU A 103 5.76 -6.45 -17.83
N ARG A 104 4.86 -7.45 -17.89
CA ARG A 104 4.97 -8.66 -17.05
C ARG A 104 6.24 -9.45 -17.37
N THR A 105 6.56 -9.63 -18.65
CA THR A 105 7.80 -10.30 -19.07
C THR A 105 9.04 -9.54 -18.57
N CYS A 106 9.06 -8.22 -18.69
CA CYS A 106 10.15 -7.39 -18.19
C CYS A 106 10.30 -7.51 -16.66
N ALA A 107 9.20 -7.47 -15.93
CA ALA A 107 9.22 -7.66 -14.47
C ALA A 107 9.82 -9.03 -14.09
N GLN A 108 9.44 -10.10 -14.78
CA GLN A 108 9.98 -11.46 -14.56
C GLN A 108 11.49 -11.51 -14.85
N GLN A 109 11.94 -10.92 -15.96
CA GLN A 109 13.36 -10.87 -16.33
C GLN A 109 14.24 -10.17 -15.27
N HIS A 110 13.67 -9.15 -14.59
CA HIS A 110 14.35 -8.42 -13.53
C HIS A 110 14.08 -8.98 -12.12
N ASN A 111 13.36 -10.09 -11.98
CA ASN A 111 12.96 -10.67 -10.69
C ASN A 111 12.22 -9.67 -9.78
N VAL A 112 11.37 -8.84 -10.35
CA VAL A 112 10.50 -7.89 -9.64
C VAL A 112 9.04 -8.17 -9.92
N THR A 113 8.15 -7.69 -9.05
CA THR A 113 6.71 -7.74 -9.31
C THR A 113 6.30 -6.67 -10.33
N LEU A 114 5.14 -6.84 -10.97
CA LEU A 114 4.59 -5.80 -11.84
C LEU A 114 4.38 -4.47 -11.09
N PHE A 115 3.98 -4.54 -9.81
CA PHE A 115 3.88 -3.36 -8.95
C PHE A 115 5.22 -2.62 -8.83
N MET A 116 6.31 -3.33 -8.55
CA MET A 116 7.65 -2.74 -8.42
C MET A 116 8.11 -2.09 -9.72
N LEU A 117 7.84 -2.74 -10.87
CA LEU A 117 8.14 -2.18 -12.19
C LEU A 117 7.36 -0.89 -12.45
N LEU A 118 6.04 -0.90 -12.18
CA LEU A 118 5.20 0.28 -12.37
C LEU A 118 5.55 1.41 -11.40
N LEU A 119 5.91 1.10 -10.16
CA LEU A 119 6.43 2.07 -9.20
C LEU A 119 7.71 2.70 -9.70
N GLY A 120 8.63 1.91 -10.28
CA GLY A 120 9.84 2.42 -10.90
C GLY A 120 9.56 3.38 -12.04
N ALA A 121 8.65 3.02 -12.95
CA ALA A 121 8.23 3.89 -14.04
C ALA A 121 7.58 5.18 -13.53
N PHE A 122 6.76 5.09 -12.49
CA PHE A 122 6.13 6.25 -11.85
C PHE A 122 7.17 7.17 -11.20
N ASN A 123 8.14 6.61 -10.49
CA ASN A 123 9.23 7.40 -9.88
C ASN A 123 10.10 8.10 -10.94
N VAL A 124 10.39 7.44 -12.05
CA VAL A 124 11.06 8.09 -13.20
C VAL A 124 10.22 9.24 -13.76
N LEU A 125 8.91 9.05 -13.88
CA LEU A 125 8.00 10.12 -14.33
C LEU A 125 8.06 11.30 -13.35
N LEU A 126 7.94 11.07 -12.04
CA LEU A 126 8.01 12.12 -11.04
C LEU A 126 9.36 12.85 -11.06
N HIS A 127 10.47 12.12 -11.17
CA HIS A 127 11.80 12.70 -11.34
C HIS A 127 11.90 13.60 -12.57
N ARG A 128 11.34 13.16 -13.71
CA ARG A 128 11.36 13.94 -14.96
C ARG A 128 10.56 15.24 -14.87
N TYR A 129 9.45 15.24 -14.14
CA TYR A 129 8.62 16.43 -13.95
C TYR A 129 9.16 17.41 -12.92
N THR A 130 9.83 16.91 -11.88
CA THR A 130 10.27 17.75 -10.74
C THR A 130 11.75 18.07 -10.75
N GLY A 131 12.57 17.25 -11.43
CA GLY A 131 14.02 17.31 -11.32
C GLY A 131 14.58 16.78 -9.99
N GLN A 132 13.71 16.38 -9.04
CA GLN A 132 14.12 15.90 -7.73
C GLN A 132 14.58 14.45 -7.81
N GLY A 133 15.66 14.11 -7.09
CA GLY A 133 16.24 12.76 -7.08
C GLY A 133 15.76 11.88 -5.91
N ASP A 134 15.28 12.45 -4.82
CA ASP A 134 14.68 11.73 -3.68
C ASP A 134 13.16 11.71 -3.83
N ILE A 135 12.63 10.60 -4.31
CA ILE A 135 11.20 10.42 -4.56
C ILE A 135 10.62 9.50 -3.48
N ARG A 136 9.59 9.99 -2.80
CA ARG A 136 8.91 9.25 -1.71
C ARG A 136 7.44 9.08 -2.05
N VAL A 137 7.01 7.83 -2.12
CA VAL A 137 5.63 7.48 -2.46
C VAL A 137 5.00 6.73 -1.30
N GLY A 138 3.89 7.27 -0.78
CA GLY A 138 3.06 6.57 0.21
C GLY A 138 2.24 5.48 -0.48
N VAL A 139 2.38 4.24 -0.02
CA VAL A 139 1.68 3.08 -0.57
C VAL A 139 0.79 2.47 0.51
N PRO A 140 -0.54 2.46 0.33
CA PRO A 140 -1.43 1.80 1.27
C PRO A 140 -1.25 0.29 1.20
N ILE A 141 -1.28 -0.37 2.36
CA ILE A 141 -1.21 -1.83 2.51
C ILE A 141 -2.40 -2.32 3.31
N ALA A 142 -2.87 -3.53 3.02
CA ALA A 142 -4.02 -4.11 3.70
C ALA A 142 -3.73 -4.46 5.18
N ASN A 143 -2.46 -4.70 5.51
CA ASN A 143 -1.97 -5.04 6.87
C ASN A 143 -2.71 -6.21 7.53
N ARG A 144 -3.07 -7.24 6.72
CA ARG A 144 -3.75 -8.46 7.17
C ARG A 144 -2.83 -9.66 6.98
N ASN A 145 -1.75 -9.69 7.78
CA ASN A 145 -0.66 -10.68 7.65
C ASN A 145 -0.92 -11.97 8.43
N ARG A 146 -2.09 -12.10 9.05
CA ARG A 146 -2.49 -13.26 9.85
C ARG A 146 -3.86 -13.74 9.39
N SER A 147 -4.02 -15.05 9.28
CA SER A 147 -5.27 -15.67 8.85
C SER A 147 -6.45 -15.33 9.77
N GLU A 148 -6.18 -15.13 11.07
CA GLU A 148 -7.19 -14.80 12.06
C GLU A 148 -7.86 -13.44 11.82
N VAL A 149 -7.19 -12.51 11.12
CA VAL A 149 -7.73 -11.16 10.83
C VAL A 149 -8.33 -11.02 9.43
N GLU A 150 -8.19 -12.03 8.56
CA GLU A 150 -8.69 -11.96 7.18
C GLU A 150 -10.21 -11.78 7.12
N GLY A 151 -10.96 -12.46 7.98
CA GLY A 151 -12.41 -12.42 8.06
C GLY A 151 -12.98 -11.29 8.93
N LEU A 152 -12.14 -10.47 9.58
CA LEU A 152 -12.63 -9.40 10.44
C LEU A 152 -13.06 -8.17 9.64
N ILE A 153 -14.12 -7.50 10.11
CA ILE A 153 -14.46 -6.16 9.68
C ILE A 153 -13.81 -5.17 10.64
N GLY A 154 -12.96 -4.27 10.11
CA GLY A 154 -12.21 -3.30 10.89
C GLY A 154 -11.29 -2.44 10.01
N PHE A 155 -10.63 -1.48 10.61
CA PHE A 155 -9.65 -0.65 9.92
C PHE A 155 -8.24 -1.19 10.18
N PHE A 156 -7.66 -1.87 9.19
CA PHE A 156 -6.32 -2.47 9.26
C PHE A 156 -5.32 -1.75 8.36
N VAL A 157 -5.80 -0.99 7.38
CA VAL A 157 -4.95 -0.31 6.39
C VAL A 157 -3.87 0.53 7.08
N ASN A 158 -2.65 0.35 6.62
CA ASN A 158 -1.51 1.20 6.96
C ASN A 158 -0.91 1.79 5.68
N THR A 159 -0.01 2.76 5.81
CA THR A 159 0.68 3.37 4.68
C THR A 159 2.17 3.27 4.86
N GLN A 160 2.85 2.64 3.90
CA GLN A 160 4.31 2.56 3.85
C GLN A 160 4.87 3.65 2.95
N VAL A 161 6.04 4.19 3.30
CA VAL A 161 6.77 5.14 2.46
C VAL A 161 7.85 4.41 1.68
N LEU A 162 7.69 4.31 0.36
CA LEU A 162 8.71 3.76 -0.53
C LEU A 162 9.58 4.90 -1.07
N ARG A 163 10.79 5.03 -0.53
CA ARG A 163 11.79 6.00 -0.94
C ARG A 163 12.64 5.42 -2.06
N THR A 164 12.80 6.19 -3.14
CA THR A 164 13.64 5.87 -4.28
C THR A 164 14.56 7.03 -4.60
N GLU A 165 15.86 6.76 -4.70
CA GLU A 165 16.87 7.73 -5.07
C GLU A 165 17.24 7.53 -6.55
N LEU A 166 17.12 8.59 -7.34
CA LEU A 166 17.31 8.61 -8.78
C LEU A 166 18.27 9.72 -9.20
N THR A 167 19.03 9.46 -10.21
CA THR A 167 19.81 10.45 -10.96
C THR A 167 19.59 10.25 -12.46
N GLY A 168 19.98 11.22 -13.29
CA GLY A 168 19.92 11.08 -14.74
C GLY A 168 20.81 9.95 -15.30
N GLN A 169 21.68 9.34 -14.47
CA GLN A 169 22.55 8.23 -14.85
C GLN A 169 22.08 6.88 -14.32
N THR A 170 21.03 6.85 -13.48
CA THR A 170 20.52 5.60 -12.89
C THR A 170 20.01 4.65 -13.99
N ARG A 171 20.54 3.45 -14.03
CA ARG A 171 20.12 2.42 -15.00
C ARG A 171 18.83 1.74 -14.52
N VAL A 172 18.00 1.33 -15.47
CA VAL A 172 16.69 0.68 -15.16
C VAL A 172 16.87 -0.56 -14.28
N GLY A 173 17.85 -1.41 -14.56
CA GLY A 173 18.11 -2.61 -13.76
C GLY A 173 18.48 -2.28 -12.30
N GLU A 174 19.34 -1.28 -12.09
CA GLU A 174 19.73 -0.79 -10.76
C GLU A 174 18.54 -0.21 -10.01
N LEU A 175 17.72 0.59 -10.69
CA LEU A 175 16.49 1.15 -10.13
C LEU A 175 15.54 0.05 -9.66
N LEU A 176 15.26 -0.95 -10.50
CA LEU A 176 14.33 -2.03 -10.17
C LEU A 176 14.84 -2.89 -9.02
N GLN A 177 16.15 -3.15 -8.96
CA GLN A 177 16.77 -3.87 -7.86
C GLN A 177 16.65 -3.09 -6.54
N SER A 178 16.94 -1.79 -6.56
CA SER A 178 16.77 -0.90 -5.41
C SER A 178 15.31 -0.87 -4.92
N ILE A 179 14.35 -0.72 -5.83
CA ILE A 179 12.92 -0.75 -5.49
C ILE A 179 12.53 -2.08 -4.85
N ARG A 180 13.02 -3.20 -5.37
CA ARG A 180 12.75 -4.53 -4.81
C ARG A 180 13.27 -4.64 -3.37
N GLU A 181 14.51 -4.25 -3.12
CA GLU A 181 15.12 -4.27 -1.79
C GLU A 181 14.33 -3.41 -0.80
N HIS A 182 13.95 -2.20 -1.23
CA HIS A 182 13.18 -1.28 -0.39
C HIS A 182 11.75 -1.76 -0.12
N ALA A 183 11.09 -2.33 -1.12
CA ALA A 183 9.74 -2.87 -0.95
C ALA A 183 9.73 -4.08 0.00
N LEU A 184 10.72 -4.97 -0.10
CA LEU A 184 10.86 -6.11 0.81
C LEU A 184 11.21 -5.66 2.23
N GLY A 185 12.11 -4.68 2.37
CA GLY A 185 12.43 -4.08 3.66
C GLY A 185 11.23 -3.40 4.32
N ALA A 186 10.47 -2.63 3.55
CA ALA A 186 9.23 -1.99 4.03
C ALA A 186 8.19 -3.03 4.46
N GLN A 187 8.03 -4.12 3.69
CA GLN A 187 7.13 -5.21 4.05
C GLN A 187 7.52 -5.89 5.37
N ALA A 188 8.80 -6.03 5.66
CA ALA A 188 9.28 -6.58 6.93
C ALA A 188 9.10 -5.62 8.12
N HIS A 189 8.75 -4.34 7.87
CA HIS A 189 8.61 -3.28 8.87
C HIS A 189 7.31 -2.49 8.69
N GLN A 190 6.20 -3.18 8.47
CA GLN A 190 4.93 -2.58 8.06
C GLN A 190 3.94 -2.27 9.18
N GLU A 191 4.34 -2.45 10.44
CA GLU A 191 3.41 -2.45 11.58
C GLU A 191 3.32 -1.10 12.31
N LEU A 192 4.09 -0.08 11.88
CA LEU A 192 4.02 1.30 12.40
C LEU A 192 3.12 2.17 11.57
#